data_4791c532002ccd3514c8b619910ef85d
#
_entry.id   4791c532002ccd3514c8b619910ef85d
#
_cell.length_a   1.000
_cell.length_b   1.000
_cell.length_c   1.000
_cell.angle_alpha   90.00
_cell.angle_beta   90.00
_cell.angle_gamma   90.00
#
_symmetry.space_group_name_H-M   'P 1'
#
loop_
_entity.id
_entity.type
_entity.pdbx_description
1 polymer ?
#
loop_
_entity_poly.entity_id
_entity_poly.type
_entity_poly.pdbx_seq_one_letter_code
_entity_poly.pdbx_strand_id
1 'polypeptide(L)'
;PTRLNMSTDINEVIESADVLVFCVPSAYFLNVMKNFTGSLDNKFIISAIKGFVGEMNLTIAEYFHKEYDVPFDRIGIISGPCHAEEVSLERLSYLTLTSKHIEVARALCEVFACRYIKTTPSTDIYGVEYAAALKNIYAIAAGICHGLGYGDNFMAVLMTNAFHELALFLKNTIMAG
;
A
#
# COMPACT_ATOMS: atom_id res chain seq x y z
N PRO A 1 11.39 -21.02 -8.85
CA PRO A 1 10.55 -21.75 -7.90
C PRO A 1 9.61 -22.67 -8.67
N THR A 2 9.63 -23.97 -8.35
CA THR A 2 8.82 -25.00 -9.02
C THR A 2 7.34 -24.99 -8.63
N ARG A 3 6.90 -24.02 -7.81
CA ARG A 3 5.53 -23.89 -7.28
C ARG A 3 4.82 -22.62 -7.74
N LEU A 4 5.39 -21.87 -8.69
CA LEU A 4 4.78 -20.66 -9.22
C LEU A 4 3.95 -21.01 -10.45
N ASN A 5 2.64 -20.82 -10.37
CA ASN A 5 1.75 -20.84 -11.52
C ASN A 5 1.59 -19.40 -12.03
N MET A 6 1.63 -19.22 -13.34
CA MET A 6 1.49 -17.91 -13.98
C MET A 6 0.33 -17.96 -14.97
N SER A 7 -0.53 -16.93 -14.92
CA SER A 7 -1.60 -16.71 -15.90
C SER A 7 -1.68 -15.23 -16.27
N THR A 8 -2.16 -14.95 -17.47
CA THR A 8 -2.51 -13.61 -17.94
C THR A 8 -4.00 -13.31 -17.75
N ASP A 9 -4.79 -14.28 -17.32
CA ASP A 9 -6.20 -14.13 -17.03
C ASP A 9 -6.40 -13.83 -15.53
N ILE A 10 -6.88 -12.63 -15.21
CA ILE A 10 -7.15 -12.21 -13.83
C ILE A 10 -8.22 -13.09 -13.17
N ASN A 11 -9.20 -13.58 -13.92
CA ASN A 11 -10.28 -14.39 -13.37
C ASN A 11 -9.75 -15.74 -12.88
N GLU A 12 -8.90 -16.40 -13.70
CA GLU A 12 -8.25 -17.65 -13.33
C GLU A 12 -7.38 -17.48 -12.06
N VAL A 13 -6.60 -16.40 -11.99
CA VAL A 13 -5.74 -16.13 -10.83
C VAL A 13 -6.58 -15.90 -9.56
N ILE A 14 -7.63 -15.09 -9.63
CA ILE A 14 -8.49 -14.78 -8.50
C ILE A 14 -9.27 -16.03 -8.05
N GLU A 15 -9.76 -16.84 -8.97
CA GLU A 15 -10.51 -18.06 -8.65
C GLU A 15 -9.63 -19.07 -7.90
N SER A 16 -8.36 -19.17 -8.28
CA SER A 16 -7.41 -20.15 -7.74
C SER A 16 -6.86 -19.84 -6.35
N ALA A 17 -7.10 -18.63 -5.79
CA ALA A 17 -6.47 -18.16 -4.56
C ALA A 17 -7.49 -17.63 -3.55
N ASP A 18 -7.26 -17.87 -2.24
CA ASP A 18 -8.05 -17.31 -1.15
C ASP A 18 -7.54 -15.93 -0.71
N VAL A 19 -6.23 -15.68 -0.88
CA VAL A 19 -5.57 -14.41 -0.55
C VAL A 19 -5.01 -13.79 -1.81
N LEU A 20 -5.42 -12.57 -2.11
CA LEU A 20 -5.06 -11.84 -3.32
C LEU A 20 -4.18 -10.65 -2.97
N VAL A 21 -2.98 -10.59 -3.53
CA VAL A 21 -2.06 -9.47 -3.32
C VAL A 21 -1.99 -8.62 -4.59
N PHE A 22 -2.55 -7.42 -4.54
CA PHE A 22 -2.54 -6.47 -5.65
C PHE A 22 -1.29 -5.60 -5.62
N CYS A 23 -0.42 -5.77 -6.64
CA CYS A 23 0.86 -5.05 -6.78
C CYS A 23 0.95 -4.25 -8.08
N VAL A 24 -0.18 -3.93 -8.69
CA VAL A 24 -0.25 -3.17 -9.95
C VAL A 24 -0.05 -1.68 -9.66
N PRO A 25 0.68 -0.91 -10.51
CA PRO A 25 0.71 0.54 -10.36
C PRO A 25 -0.71 1.14 -10.47
N SER A 26 -1.03 2.12 -9.60
CA SER A 26 -2.39 2.69 -9.49
C SER A 26 -2.98 3.18 -10.83
N ALA A 27 -2.14 3.71 -11.72
CA ALA A 27 -2.56 4.17 -13.06
C ALA A 27 -3.13 3.05 -13.95
N TYR A 28 -2.75 1.80 -13.72
CA TYR A 28 -3.20 0.65 -14.51
C TYR A 28 -4.25 -0.19 -13.78
N PHE A 29 -4.49 0.07 -12.51
CA PHE A 29 -5.35 -0.75 -11.65
C PHE A 29 -6.76 -0.91 -12.22
N LEU A 30 -7.43 0.18 -12.60
CA LEU A 30 -8.77 0.10 -13.19
C LEU A 30 -8.81 -0.68 -14.51
N ASN A 31 -7.74 -0.59 -15.32
CA ASN A 31 -7.68 -1.36 -16.57
C ASN A 31 -7.56 -2.87 -16.31
N VAL A 32 -6.85 -3.25 -15.26
CA VAL A 32 -6.78 -4.66 -14.83
C VAL A 32 -8.14 -5.12 -14.32
N MET A 33 -8.80 -4.33 -13.48
CA MET A 33 -10.10 -4.68 -12.89
C MET A 33 -11.25 -4.72 -13.91
N LYS A 34 -11.17 -3.99 -15.03
CA LYS A 34 -12.16 -4.07 -16.13
C LYS A 34 -12.31 -5.48 -16.72
N ASN A 35 -11.26 -6.28 -16.68
CA ASN A 35 -11.26 -7.65 -17.19
C ASN A 35 -11.73 -8.68 -16.16
N PHE A 36 -11.96 -8.25 -14.93
CA PHE A 36 -12.47 -9.11 -13.87
C PHE A 36 -14.00 -9.17 -13.94
N THR A 37 -14.53 -10.38 -14.05
CA THR A 37 -15.97 -10.65 -14.17
C THR A 37 -16.50 -11.59 -13.06
N GLY A 38 -15.61 -12.03 -12.17
CA GLY A 38 -15.94 -12.98 -11.10
C GLY A 38 -16.45 -12.29 -9.83
N SER A 39 -16.41 -13.03 -8.70
CA SER A 39 -16.70 -12.54 -7.37
C SER A 39 -15.46 -12.51 -6.48
N LEU A 40 -15.39 -11.52 -5.58
CA LEU A 40 -14.40 -11.46 -4.51
C LEU A 40 -14.94 -11.99 -3.17
N ASP A 41 -16.08 -12.68 -3.21
CA ASP A 41 -16.67 -13.31 -2.04
C ASP A 41 -15.68 -14.27 -1.37
N ASN A 42 -15.58 -14.15 -0.04
CA ASN A 42 -14.65 -14.95 0.78
C ASN A 42 -13.15 -14.80 0.45
N LYS A 43 -12.76 -13.88 -0.43
CA LYS A 43 -11.35 -13.55 -0.67
C LYS A 43 -10.83 -12.57 0.36
N PHE A 44 -9.56 -12.70 0.73
CA PHE A 44 -8.84 -11.71 1.51
C PHE A 44 -8.00 -10.86 0.56
N ILE A 45 -8.22 -9.57 0.56
CA ILE A 45 -7.56 -8.63 -0.35
C ILE A 45 -6.40 -7.96 0.37
N ILE A 46 -5.21 -7.99 -0.21
CA ILE A 46 -4.05 -7.27 0.26
C ILE A 46 -3.61 -6.30 -0.83
N SER A 47 -3.52 -5.02 -0.52
CA SER A 47 -3.02 -4.01 -1.46
C SER A 47 -1.60 -3.58 -1.11
N ALA A 48 -0.70 -3.64 -2.09
CA ALA A 48 0.61 -2.99 -2.06
C ALA A 48 0.66 -1.77 -2.99
N ILE A 49 -0.50 -1.37 -3.55
CA ILE A 49 -0.64 -0.25 -4.48
C ILE A 49 -0.47 1.06 -3.72
N LYS A 50 0.28 1.99 -4.30
CA LYS A 50 0.52 3.33 -3.75
C LYS A 50 -0.17 4.35 -4.64
N GLY A 51 -1.18 5.05 -4.09
CA GLY A 51 -1.95 6.05 -4.81
C GLY A 51 -3.44 5.81 -4.75
N PHE A 52 -4.17 6.67 -5.42
CA PHE A 52 -5.64 6.65 -5.47
C PHE A 52 -6.14 5.98 -6.75
N VAL A 53 -7.40 5.56 -6.73
CA VAL A 53 -8.07 4.97 -7.87
C VAL A 53 -8.58 6.07 -8.80
N GLY A 54 -7.77 6.42 -9.80
CA GLY A 54 -8.12 7.30 -10.91
C GLY A 54 -9.00 8.50 -10.54
N GLU A 55 -10.02 8.77 -11.35
CA GLU A 55 -10.97 9.87 -11.16
C GLU A 55 -11.93 9.69 -9.97
N MET A 56 -12.00 8.49 -9.40
CA MET A 56 -12.89 8.18 -8.26
C MET A 56 -12.38 8.79 -6.95
N ASN A 57 -11.09 9.16 -6.89
CA ASN A 57 -10.41 9.67 -5.68
C ASN A 57 -10.57 8.76 -4.44
N LEU A 58 -10.76 7.46 -4.67
CA LEU A 58 -10.86 6.47 -3.62
C LEU A 58 -9.48 5.89 -3.30
N THR A 59 -9.25 5.51 -2.06
CA THR A 59 -8.16 4.60 -1.76
C THR A 59 -8.46 3.21 -2.32
N ILE A 60 -7.47 2.33 -2.38
CA ILE A 60 -7.70 0.97 -2.91
C ILE A 60 -8.64 0.18 -1.98
N ALA A 61 -8.50 0.36 -0.66
CA ALA A 61 -9.41 -0.27 0.29
C ALA A 61 -10.86 0.19 0.10
N GLU A 62 -11.08 1.50 -0.06
CA GLU A 62 -12.41 2.06 -0.34
C GLU A 62 -12.99 1.55 -1.66
N TYR A 63 -12.16 1.42 -2.69
CA TYR A 63 -12.58 0.89 -3.98
C TYR A 63 -13.10 -0.55 -3.85
N PHE A 64 -12.34 -1.45 -3.24
CA PHE A 64 -12.82 -2.82 -3.05
C PHE A 64 -14.05 -2.89 -2.17
N HIS A 65 -14.15 -2.04 -1.17
CA HIS A 65 -15.33 -1.97 -0.31
C HIS A 65 -16.57 -1.48 -1.08
N LYS A 66 -16.46 -0.42 -1.89
CA LYS A 66 -17.60 0.22 -2.58
C LYS A 66 -18.04 -0.52 -3.84
N GLU A 67 -17.08 -1.00 -4.64
CA GLU A 67 -17.37 -1.58 -5.96
C GLU A 67 -17.59 -3.10 -5.91
N TYR A 68 -17.06 -3.77 -4.88
CA TYR A 68 -17.13 -5.23 -4.76
C TYR A 68 -17.69 -5.71 -3.42
N ASP A 69 -18.21 -4.82 -2.59
CA ASP A 69 -18.78 -5.13 -1.27
C ASP A 69 -17.82 -5.91 -0.34
N VAL A 70 -16.50 -5.79 -0.57
CA VAL A 70 -15.52 -6.45 0.29
C VAL A 70 -15.50 -5.75 1.65
N PRO A 71 -15.80 -6.45 2.75
CA PRO A 71 -15.77 -5.81 4.06
C PRO A 71 -14.31 -5.45 4.46
N PHE A 72 -14.14 -4.33 5.15
CA PHE A 72 -12.80 -3.88 5.60
C PHE A 72 -12.06 -4.91 6.45
N ASP A 73 -12.78 -5.82 7.09
CA ASP A 73 -12.21 -6.93 7.86
C ASP A 73 -11.42 -7.91 6.98
N ARG A 74 -11.70 -7.93 5.69
CA ARG A 74 -11.00 -8.75 4.68
C ARG A 74 -10.08 -7.95 3.78
N ILE A 75 -9.70 -6.74 4.21
CA ILE A 75 -8.75 -5.89 3.48
C ILE A 75 -7.51 -5.67 4.33
N GLY A 76 -6.37 -5.90 3.73
CA GLY A 76 -5.05 -5.59 4.28
C GLY A 76 -4.27 -4.66 3.37
N ILE A 77 -3.40 -3.84 3.95
CA ILE A 77 -2.53 -2.93 3.22
C ILE A 77 -1.07 -3.22 3.57
N ILE A 78 -0.23 -3.27 2.54
CA ILE A 78 1.23 -3.35 2.68
C ILE A 78 1.83 -1.99 2.34
N SER A 79 2.60 -1.43 3.25
CA SER A 79 3.35 -0.19 3.04
C SER A 79 4.74 -0.30 3.68
N GLY A 80 5.59 0.68 3.44
CA GLY A 80 6.92 0.77 4.04
C GLY A 80 8.05 0.87 3.02
N PRO A 81 9.26 1.18 3.48
CA PRO A 81 10.47 1.24 2.65
C PRO A 81 10.96 -0.20 2.34
N CYS A 82 10.56 -0.70 1.17
CA CYS A 82 10.87 -2.05 0.72
C CYS A 82 11.04 -2.03 -0.81
N HIS A 83 12.26 -1.79 -1.28
CA HIS A 83 12.60 -1.79 -2.69
C HIS A 83 12.95 -3.20 -3.16
N ALA A 84 12.40 -3.62 -4.30
CA ALA A 84 12.57 -4.97 -4.82
C ALA A 84 14.04 -5.35 -5.04
N GLU A 85 14.85 -4.39 -5.50
CA GLU A 85 16.28 -4.57 -5.71
C GLU A 85 17.02 -4.86 -4.40
N GLU A 86 16.67 -4.15 -3.33
CA GLU A 86 17.28 -4.37 -2.02
C GLU A 86 16.82 -5.68 -1.38
N VAL A 87 15.54 -6.02 -1.53
CA VAL A 87 15.00 -7.30 -1.08
C VAL A 87 15.67 -8.48 -1.82
N SER A 88 15.88 -8.35 -3.12
CA SER A 88 16.56 -9.38 -3.92
C SER A 88 18.01 -9.62 -3.47
N LEU A 89 18.65 -8.60 -2.89
CA LEU A 89 19.99 -8.65 -2.30
C LEU A 89 19.95 -9.00 -0.79
N GLU A 90 18.80 -9.39 -0.27
CA GLU A 90 18.58 -9.70 1.15
C GLU A 90 18.96 -8.55 2.12
N ARG A 91 18.85 -7.31 1.66
CA ARG A 91 19.06 -6.13 2.50
C ARG A 91 17.88 -5.90 3.42
N LEU A 92 18.18 -5.37 4.60
CA LEU A 92 17.17 -5.11 5.62
C LEU A 92 16.11 -4.14 5.11
N SER A 93 14.87 -4.61 5.08
CA SER A 93 13.68 -3.89 4.60
C SER A 93 12.59 -3.89 5.65
N TYR A 94 11.68 -2.93 5.58
CA TYR A 94 10.63 -2.74 6.57
C TYR A 94 9.27 -2.69 5.90
N LEU A 95 8.31 -3.43 6.45
CA LEU A 95 6.91 -3.41 6.01
C LEU A 95 5.98 -3.08 7.16
N THR A 96 5.01 -2.23 6.92
CA THR A 96 3.83 -2.07 7.77
C THR A 96 2.69 -2.84 7.14
N LEU A 97 2.14 -3.79 7.89
CA LEU A 97 0.98 -4.60 7.51
C LEU A 97 -0.22 -4.06 8.28
N THR A 98 -1.22 -3.62 7.54
CA THR A 98 -2.36 -2.92 8.13
C THR A 98 -3.64 -3.68 7.83
N SER A 99 -4.51 -3.83 8.82
CA SER A 99 -5.88 -4.33 8.68
C SER A 99 -6.74 -3.72 9.78
N LYS A 100 -8.06 -3.71 9.61
CA LYS A 100 -9.00 -3.20 10.62
C LYS A 100 -8.83 -3.87 11.98
N HIS A 101 -8.48 -5.16 12.00
CA HIS A 101 -8.22 -5.93 13.21
C HIS A 101 -6.73 -6.16 13.42
N ILE A 102 -6.24 -5.82 14.61
CA ILE A 102 -4.82 -5.95 14.95
C ILE A 102 -4.33 -7.40 14.86
N GLU A 103 -5.18 -8.38 15.17
CA GLU A 103 -4.81 -9.79 15.11
C GLU A 103 -4.60 -10.24 13.65
N VAL A 104 -5.40 -9.72 12.71
CA VAL A 104 -5.20 -9.96 11.28
C VAL A 104 -3.91 -9.30 10.81
N ALA A 105 -3.65 -8.05 11.21
CA ALA A 105 -2.41 -7.36 10.88
C ALA A 105 -1.17 -8.11 11.41
N ARG A 106 -1.25 -8.68 12.63
CA ARG A 106 -0.19 -9.53 13.20
C ARG A 106 0.02 -10.82 12.41
N ALA A 107 -1.06 -11.51 12.04
CA ALA A 107 -0.98 -12.71 11.20
C ALA A 107 -0.33 -12.39 9.84
N LEU A 108 -0.68 -11.27 9.21
CA LEU A 108 -0.02 -10.80 8.00
C LEU A 108 1.48 -10.53 8.24
N CYS A 109 1.84 -9.92 9.38
CA CYS A 109 3.24 -9.71 9.74
C CYS A 109 4.03 -11.02 9.78
N GLU A 110 3.47 -12.08 10.34
CA GLU A 110 4.12 -13.40 10.41
C GLU A 110 4.32 -13.99 8.99
N VAL A 111 3.35 -13.82 8.09
CA VAL A 111 3.43 -14.32 6.71
C VAL A 111 4.52 -13.62 5.90
N PHE A 112 4.66 -12.29 6.07
CA PHE A 112 5.60 -11.49 5.28
C PHE A 112 6.98 -11.31 5.94
N ALA A 113 7.13 -11.63 7.22
CA ALA A 113 8.40 -11.50 7.93
C ALA A 113 9.42 -12.55 7.47
N CYS A 114 10.67 -12.12 7.36
CA CYS A 114 11.80 -13.03 7.17
C CYS A 114 13.08 -12.44 7.78
N ARG A 115 14.22 -13.10 7.55
CA ARG A 115 15.51 -12.64 8.09
C ARG A 115 15.83 -11.18 7.76
N TYR A 116 15.50 -10.74 6.57
CA TYR A 116 15.80 -9.39 6.05
C TYR A 116 14.56 -8.51 5.84
N ILE A 117 13.34 -8.99 6.17
CA ILE A 117 12.12 -8.19 6.19
C ILE A 117 11.58 -8.12 7.61
N LYS A 118 11.57 -6.91 8.16
CA LYS A 118 10.95 -6.59 9.45
C LYS A 118 9.56 -6.05 9.24
N THR A 119 8.61 -6.54 10.02
CA THR A 119 7.20 -6.20 9.87
C THR A 119 6.66 -5.51 11.11
N THR A 120 5.74 -4.56 10.94
CA THR A 120 5.05 -3.85 12.02
C THR A 120 3.55 -3.88 11.74
N PRO A 121 2.70 -4.31 12.68
CA PRO A 121 1.26 -4.28 12.50
C PRO A 121 0.67 -2.90 12.75
N SER A 122 -0.39 -2.54 12.02
CA SER A 122 -1.16 -1.30 12.21
C SER A 122 -2.66 -1.56 12.00
N THR A 123 -3.51 -0.72 12.58
CA THR A 123 -4.96 -0.72 12.32
C THR A 123 -5.42 0.49 11.54
N ASP A 124 -4.52 1.42 11.24
CA ASP A 124 -4.81 2.66 10.54
C ASP A 124 -4.73 2.47 9.01
N ILE A 125 -5.79 1.88 8.42
CA ILE A 125 -5.87 1.64 6.97
C ILE A 125 -5.76 2.95 6.20
N TYR A 126 -6.58 3.93 6.56
CA TYR A 126 -6.64 5.22 5.86
C TYR A 126 -5.32 5.98 5.96
N GLY A 127 -4.78 6.13 7.16
CA GLY A 127 -3.53 6.84 7.36
C GLY A 127 -2.37 6.23 6.58
N VAL A 128 -2.29 4.91 6.53
CA VAL A 128 -1.24 4.20 5.78
C VAL A 128 -1.39 4.37 4.27
N GLU A 129 -2.61 4.29 3.71
CA GLU A 129 -2.83 4.48 2.27
C GLU A 129 -2.59 5.92 1.84
N TYR A 130 -3.15 6.90 2.57
CA TYR A 130 -2.94 8.32 2.30
C TYR A 130 -1.47 8.70 2.42
N ALA A 131 -0.80 8.26 3.49
CA ALA A 131 0.63 8.53 3.68
C ALA A 131 1.48 7.94 2.55
N ALA A 132 1.16 6.72 2.11
CA ALA A 132 1.86 6.07 1.00
C ALA A 132 1.70 6.80 -0.34
N ALA A 133 0.55 7.42 -0.57
CA ALA A 133 0.28 8.23 -1.77
C ALA A 133 0.96 9.61 -1.67
N LEU A 134 0.74 10.33 -0.58
CA LEU A 134 1.18 11.73 -0.41
C LEU A 134 2.69 11.87 -0.21
N LYS A 135 3.38 10.89 0.38
CA LYS A 135 4.83 10.95 0.59
C LYS A 135 5.62 11.24 -0.70
N ASN A 136 5.09 10.87 -1.86
CA ASN A 136 5.76 11.08 -3.13
C ASN A 136 5.85 12.57 -3.50
N ILE A 137 4.91 13.39 -3.05
CA ILE A 137 4.94 14.86 -3.20
C ILE A 137 6.19 15.42 -2.50
N TYR A 138 6.40 15.00 -1.27
CA TYR A 138 7.55 15.42 -0.47
C TYR A 138 8.88 14.87 -1.01
N ALA A 139 8.86 13.64 -1.55
CA ALA A 139 10.04 13.06 -2.20
C ALA A 139 10.44 13.86 -3.45
N ILE A 140 9.48 14.32 -4.25
CA ILE A 140 9.73 15.19 -5.41
C ILE A 140 10.29 16.55 -4.95
N ALA A 141 9.70 17.18 -3.94
CA ALA A 141 10.18 18.42 -3.37
C ALA A 141 11.64 18.30 -2.86
N ALA A 142 11.93 17.21 -2.13
CA ALA A 142 13.28 16.92 -1.66
C ALA A 142 14.27 16.75 -2.82
N GLY A 143 13.88 16.02 -3.87
CA GLY A 143 14.72 15.83 -5.07
C GLY A 143 15.01 17.16 -5.79
N ILE A 144 14.02 18.04 -5.92
CA ILE A 144 14.18 19.38 -6.50
C ILE A 144 15.16 20.21 -5.65
N CYS A 145 14.97 20.26 -4.33
CA CYS A 145 15.84 21.01 -3.43
C CYS A 145 17.27 20.49 -3.46
N HIS A 146 17.45 19.18 -3.46
CA HIS A 146 18.78 18.55 -3.59
C HIS A 146 19.45 18.93 -4.92
N GLY A 147 18.70 18.88 -6.04
CA GLY A 147 19.19 19.27 -7.37
C GLY A 147 19.57 20.76 -7.48
N LEU A 148 18.92 21.62 -6.69
CA LEU A 148 19.24 23.05 -6.58
C LEU A 148 20.40 23.34 -5.61
N GLY A 149 20.99 22.33 -4.98
CA GLY A 149 22.13 22.47 -4.10
C GLY A 149 21.81 22.92 -2.67
N TYR A 150 20.57 22.78 -2.22
CA TYR A 150 20.23 23.00 -0.80
C TYR A 150 20.93 21.97 0.09
N GLY A 151 21.50 22.45 1.21
CA GLY A 151 22.26 21.61 2.15
C GLY A 151 21.37 20.80 3.11
N ASP A 152 22.04 19.93 3.91
CA ASP A 152 21.38 18.98 4.81
C ASP A 152 20.48 19.63 5.87
N ASN A 153 20.87 20.81 6.37
CA ASN A 153 20.04 21.56 7.32
C ASN A 153 18.67 21.93 6.73
N PHE A 154 18.66 22.40 5.49
CA PHE A 154 17.41 22.69 4.79
C PHE A 154 16.60 21.43 4.56
N MET A 155 17.23 20.35 4.12
CA MET A 155 16.57 19.06 3.90
C MET A 155 15.93 18.52 5.17
N ALA A 156 16.61 18.62 6.31
CA ALA A 156 16.04 18.20 7.60
C ALA A 156 14.79 19.01 7.98
N VAL A 157 14.81 20.34 7.77
CA VAL A 157 13.64 21.20 8.01
C VAL A 157 12.51 20.86 7.05
N LEU A 158 12.81 20.69 5.75
CA LEU A 158 11.81 20.32 4.74
C LEU A 158 11.11 19.01 5.11
N MET A 159 11.86 17.98 5.48
CA MET A 159 11.29 16.68 5.87
C MET A 159 10.47 16.77 7.15
N THR A 160 10.94 17.51 8.15
CA THR A 160 10.19 17.70 9.40
C THR A 160 8.85 18.40 9.15
N ASN A 161 8.86 19.46 8.34
CA ASN A 161 7.63 20.16 7.97
C ASN A 161 6.68 19.28 7.14
N ALA A 162 7.22 18.49 6.22
CA ALA A 162 6.45 17.55 5.42
C ALA A 162 5.72 16.51 6.29
N PHE A 163 6.40 15.94 7.30
CA PHE A 163 5.77 15.03 8.26
C PHE A 163 4.69 15.70 9.08
N HIS A 164 4.93 16.94 9.53
CA HIS A 164 3.95 17.70 10.29
C HIS A 164 2.70 18.01 9.45
N GLU A 165 2.89 18.48 8.22
CA GLU A 165 1.80 18.75 7.27
C GLU A 165 0.99 17.50 6.97
N LEU A 166 1.66 16.38 6.69
CA LEU A 166 1.01 15.10 6.45
C LEU A 166 0.17 14.66 7.66
N ALA A 167 0.71 14.77 8.85
CA ALA A 167 -0.01 14.41 10.08
C ALA A 167 -1.25 15.29 10.28
N LEU A 168 -1.15 16.61 10.02
CA LEU A 168 -2.29 17.53 10.10
C LEU A 168 -3.34 17.22 9.03
N PHE A 169 -2.92 16.94 7.81
CA PHE A 169 -3.81 16.56 6.71
C PHE A 169 -4.60 15.31 7.08
N LEU A 170 -3.93 14.24 7.51
CA LEU A 170 -4.58 12.99 7.90
C LEU A 170 -5.56 13.19 9.04
N LYS A 171 -5.17 13.94 10.07
CA LYS A 171 -6.06 14.25 11.19
C LYS A 171 -7.33 14.96 10.74
N ASN A 172 -7.22 15.95 9.86
CA ASN A 172 -8.36 16.73 9.41
C ASN A 172 -9.23 15.99 8.39
N THR A 173 -8.66 15.07 7.60
CA THR A 173 -9.38 14.34 6.56
C THR A 173 -10.07 13.08 7.12
N ILE A 174 -9.38 12.32 7.97
CA ILE A 174 -9.89 11.04 8.48
C ILE A 174 -10.84 11.25 9.67
N MET A 175 -10.59 12.26 10.52
CA MET A 175 -11.42 12.50 11.71
C MET A 175 -12.64 13.40 11.43
N ALA A 176 -12.78 13.94 10.22
CA ALA A 176 -13.91 14.77 9.83
C ALA A 176 -15.04 13.99 9.12
N GLY A 177 -14.88 12.69 8.87
CA GLY A 177 -15.86 11.75 8.33
C GLY A 177 -16.21 10.67 9.34
#